data_d9b1d76008e6e0157afb58c16a898283
#
_entry.id   d9b1d76008e6e0157afb58c16a898283
#
_cell.length_a   1.000
_cell.length_b   1.000
_cell.length_c   1.000
_cell.angle_alpha   90.00
_cell.angle_beta   90.00
_cell.angle_gamma   90.00
#
_symmetry.space_group_name_H-M   'P 1'
#
loop_
_entity.id
_entity.type
_entity.pdbx_description
1 polymer ?
#
loop_
_entity_poly.entity_id
_entity_poly.type
_entity_poly.pdbx_seq_one_letter_code
_entity_poly.pdbx_strand_id
1 'polypeptide(L)'
;MKLEADEVTKRYGDFQALAGACFATGSEARVVALLGPSGGGKSTLLRVLGGLLLPEAGEVRIDGEALPHEPAAALAVLRRNGFVFQGYNLFPHLSLQENITLPLCEVHGQNASAAAARALELLERLGLAEHRHKRPAELSGGQQQRGAIARALAPRPRLLLLDEPTSALDPVMTGEVLDVVRELAEGGQQIVLATHEIHFARHVADWVVFLAGGRVLESRPAADFFREPACDAARDYLGGLSRYR
;
A
#
# COMPACT_ATOMS: atom_id res chain seq x y z
N MET A 1 3.50 -12.59 7.50
CA MET A 1 4.53 -11.61 7.10
C MET A 1 5.06 -10.90 8.33
N LYS A 2 6.36 -10.93 8.56
CA LYS A 2 7.03 -10.16 9.61
C LYS A 2 7.72 -8.96 9.00
N LEU A 3 7.33 -7.76 9.40
CA LEU A 3 8.00 -6.51 9.04
C LEU A 3 8.77 -5.99 10.24
N GLU A 4 9.99 -5.58 10.02
CA GLU A 4 10.86 -5.01 11.04
C GLU A 4 11.54 -3.76 10.49
N ALA A 5 11.58 -2.72 11.28
CA ALA A 5 12.34 -1.50 11.02
C ALA A 5 13.15 -1.16 12.26
N ASP A 6 14.42 -0.85 12.08
CA ASP A 6 15.34 -0.48 13.15
C ASP A 6 16.02 0.84 12.79
N GLU A 7 15.76 1.87 13.59
CA GLU A 7 16.30 3.24 13.48
C GLU A 7 16.17 3.87 12.07
N VAL A 8 15.09 3.54 11.34
CA VAL A 8 14.91 3.99 9.96
C VAL A 8 14.74 5.50 9.89
N THR A 9 15.63 6.15 9.16
CA THR A 9 15.65 7.61 8.99
C THR A 9 15.55 7.97 7.50
N LYS A 10 14.73 9.00 7.20
CA LYS A 10 14.58 9.56 5.86
C LYS A 10 14.29 11.05 5.90
N ARG A 11 15.02 11.84 5.10
CA ARG A 11 14.86 13.29 4.99
C ARG A 11 14.52 13.69 3.56
N TYR A 12 13.88 14.83 3.42
CA TYR A 12 13.64 15.55 2.17
C TYR A 12 14.08 17.01 2.40
N GLY A 13 15.31 17.33 2.00
CA GLY A 13 15.93 18.59 2.38
C GLY A 13 16.02 18.70 3.92
N ASP A 14 15.47 19.79 4.48
CA ASP A 14 15.44 20.01 5.93
C ASP A 14 14.32 19.25 6.65
N PHE A 15 13.35 18.70 5.92
CA PHE A 15 12.23 17.98 6.51
C PHE A 15 12.59 16.51 6.79
N GLN A 16 12.51 16.12 8.07
CA GLN A 16 12.75 14.73 8.51
C GLN A 16 11.43 13.96 8.48
N ALA A 17 11.21 13.18 7.43
CA ALA A 17 9.99 12.42 7.23
C ALA A 17 9.92 11.13 8.06
N LEU A 18 11.10 10.50 8.35
CA LEU A 18 11.26 9.42 9.30
C LEU A 18 12.43 9.75 10.22
N ALA A 19 12.21 9.66 11.53
CA ALA A 19 13.12 10.10 12.58
C ALA A 19 13.48 8.94 13.53
N GLY A 20 14.19 7.93 13.03
CA GLY A 20 14.52 6.73 13.79
C GLY A 20 13.27 5.87 14.01
N ALA A 21 12.57 5.50 12.95
CA ALA A 21 11.39 4.67 13.04
C ALA A 21 11.78 3.23 13.41
N CYS A 22 11.27 2.74 14.55
CA CYS A 22 11.51 1.39 15.05
C CYS A 22 10.19 0.66 15.27
N PHE A 23 10.02 -0.53 14.68
CA PHE A 23 8.90 -1.41 14.95
C PHE A 23 9.18 -2.85 14.51
N ALA A 24 8.40 -3.77 15.05
CA ALA A 24 8.28 -5.13 14.53
C ALA A 24 6.80 -5.54 14.54
N THR A 25 6.39 -6.30 13.53
CA THR A 25 5.07 -6.92 13.49
C THR A 25 5.12 -8.38 13.91
N GLY A 26 3.96 -8.96 14.25
CA GLY A 26 3.84 -10.41 14.40
C GLY A 26 4.07 -11.13 13.06
N SER A 27 4.59 -12.36 13.11
CA SER A 27 4.85 -13.19 11.91
C SER A 27 3.57 -13.59 11.18
N GLU A 28 2.45 -13.66 11.89
CA GLU A 28 1.15 -14.05 11.34
C GLU A 28 0.40 -12.89 10.66
N ALA A 29 0.90 -11.65 10.77
CA ALA A 29 0.25 -10.50 10.16
C ALA A 29 0.26 -10.63 8.62
N ARG A 30 -0.91 -10.54 8.00
CA ARG A 30 -1.08 -10.47 6.54
C ARG A 30 -1.36 -9.06 6.07
N VAL A 31 -2.18 -8.34 6.83
CA VAL A 31 -2.51 -6.94 6.57
C VAL A 31 -1.96 -6.07 7.68
N VAL A 32 -1.04 -5.18 7.34
CA VAL A 32 -0.47 -4.19 8.26
C VAL A 32 -0.98 -2.81 7.87
N ALA A 33 -1.70 -2.15 8.78
CA ALA A 33 -2.16 -0.78 8.60
C ALA A 33 -1.17 0.22 9.19
N LEU A 34 -0.72 1.16 8.37
CA LEU A 34 0.03 2.34 8.80
C LEU A 34 -0.97 3.46 9.07
N LEU A 35 -1.15 3.82 10.34
CA LEU A 35 -2.10 4.84 10.79
C LEU A 35 -1.38 6.05 11.38
N GLY A 36 -2.07 7.19 11.45
CA GLY A 36 -1.56 8.41 12.04
C GLY A 36 -1.93 9.66 11.27
N PRO A 37 -1.63 10.85 11.79
CA PRO A 37 -1.96 12.13 11.19
C PRO A 37 -1.27 12.33 9.83
N SER A 38 -1.80 13.26 9.03
CA SER A 38 -1.14 13.70 7.79
C SER A 38 0.26 14.23 8.11
N GLY A 39 1.23 13.94 7.24
CA GLY A 39 2.64 14.29 7.50
C GLY A 39 3.35 13.41 8.55
N GLY A 40 2.69 12.41 9.13
CA GLY A 40 3.28 11.52 10.15
C GLY A 40 4.36 10.55 9.66
N GLY A 41 4.61 10.47 8.33
CA GLY A 41 5.64 9.61 7.76
C GLY A 41 5.12 8.31 7.11
N LYS A 42 3.79 8.07 7.11
CA LYS A 42 3.17 6.82 6.60
C LYS A 42 3.59 6.47 5.17
N SER A 43 3.38 7.38 4.22
CA SER A 43 3.73 7.16 2.80
C SER A 43 5.24 6.99 2.61
N THR A 44 6.06 7.70 3.39
CA THR A 44 7.53 7.53 3.34
C THR A 44 7.92 6.14 3.84
N LEU A 45 7.38 5.70 4.98
CA LEU A 45 7.64 4.35 5.49
C LEU A 45 7.15 3.28 4.51
N LEU A 46 5.94 3.43 3.95
CA LEU A 46 5.41 2.52 2.93
C LEU A 46 6.36 2.37 1.74
N ARG A 47 6.89 3.49 1.23
CA ARG A 47 7.83 3.49 0.10
C ARG A 47 9.18 2.89 0.45
N VAL A 48 9.64 3.07 1.68
CA VAL A 48 10.87 2.40 2.18
C VAL A 48 10.65 0.89 2.28
N LEU A 49 9.55 0.44 2.89
CA LEU A 49 9.18 -0.99 2.97
C LEU A 49 9.10 -1.66 1.60
N GLY A 50 8.64 -0.93 0.59
CA GLY A 50 8.52 -1.46 -0.77
C GLY A 50 9.78 -1.36 -1.63
N GLY A 51 10.86 -0.75 -1.15
CA GLY A 51 12.09 -0.56 -1.91
C GLY A 51 12.04 0.59 -2.93
N LEU A 52 10.99 1.44 -2.89
CA LEU A 52 10.90 2.65 -3.72
C LEU A 52 11.80 3.78 -3.23
N LEU A 53 12.05 3.80 -1.92
CA LEU A 53 12.95 4.75 -1.29
C LEU A 53 13.98 3.98 -0.46
N LEU A 54 15.22 4.41 -0.56
CA LEU A 54 16.27 3.93 0.33
C LEU A 54 16.30 4.81 1.59
N PRO A 55 16.38 4.22 2.79
CA PRO A 55 16.61 4.97 4.01
C PRO A 55 18.01 5.59 4.00
N GLU A 56 18.22 6.67 4.74
CA GLU A 56 19.53 7.28 4.93
C GLU A 56 20.31 6.62 6.07
N ALA A 57 19.57 6.07 7.04
CA ALA A 57 20.10 5.27 8.14
C ALA A 57 19.06 4.26 8.60
N GLY A 58 19.51 3.26 9.34
CA GLY A 58 18.67 2.18 9.85
C GLY A 58 18.46 1.06 8.82
N GLU A 59 17.74 0.05 9.24
CA GLU A 59 17.52 -1.16 8.44
C GLU A 59 16.03 -1.56 8.44
N VAL A 60 15.58 -2.11 7.32
CA VAL A 60 14.25 -2.74 7.19
C VAL A 60 14.42 -4.20 6.84
N ARG A 61 13.63 -5.07 7.46
CA ARG A 61 13.57 -6.51 7.14
C ARG A 61 12.15 -6.95 6.86
N ILE A 62 12.00 -7.83 5.88
CA ILE A 62 10.73 -8.50 5.55
C ILE A 62 10.95 -10.00 5.63
N ASP A 63 10.28 -10.66 6.57
CA ASP A 63 10.43 -12.09 6.89
C ASP A 63 11.90 -12.47 7.17
N GLY A 64 12.65 -11.56 7.84
CA GLY A 64 14.06 -11.73 8.17
C GLY A 64 15.04 -11.35 7.06
N GLU A 65 14.58 -11.10 5.83
CA GLU A 65 15.42 -10.65 4.70
C GLU A 65 15.59 -9.13 4.78
N ALA A 66 16.80 -8.65 4.91
CA ALA A 66 17.12 -7.22 4.93
C ALA A 66 16.89 -6.58 3.55
N LEU A 67 16.27 -5.40 3.52
CA LEU A 67 16.17 -4.63 2.29
C LEU A 67 17.55 -4.04 1.94
N PRO A 68 17.97 -4.15 0.68
CA PRO A 68 19.27 -3.66 0.27
C PRO A 68 19.34 -2.14 0.29
N HIS A 69 20.50 -1.60 0.66
CA HIS A 69 20.79 -0.17 0.58
C HIS A 69 21.30 0.27 -0.80
N GLU A 70 21.68 -0.69 -1.64
CA GLU A 70 22.16 -0.42 -3.00
C GLU A 70 21.00 -0.27 -3.99
N PRO A 71 20.93 0.81 -4.81
CA PRO A 71 19.83 1.04 -5.75
C PRO A 71 19.59 -0.11 -6.72
N ALA A 72 20.66 -0.73 -7.23
CA ALA A 72 20.53 -1.83 -8.18
C ALA A 72 19.91 -3.08 -7.54
N ALA A 73 20.24 -3.37 -6.29
CA ALA A 73 19.66 -4.48 -5.54
C ALA A 73 18.23 -4.17 -5.08
N ALA A 74 17.93 -2.91 -4.73
CA ALA A 74 16.58 -2.47 -4.39
C ALA A 74 15.58 -2.65 -5.55
N LEU A 75 16.05 -2.54 -6.80
CA LEU A 75 15.23 -2.80 -7.98
C LEU A 75 14.67 -4.24 -8.02
N ALA A 76 15.41 -5.21 -7.53
CA ALA A 76 14.94 -6.60 -7.44
C ALA A 76 13.79 -6.75 -6.42
N VAL A 77 13.85 -6.02 -5.29
CA VAL A 77 12.77 -5.95 -4.30
C VAL A 77 11.55 -5.27 -4.91
N LEU A 78 11.76 -4.13 -5.56
CA LEU A 78 10.70 -3.36 -6.22
C LEU A 78 9.91 -4.19 -7.23
N ARG A 79 10.60 -5.03 -8.03
CA ARG A 79 9.97 -5.92 -9.03
C ARG A 79 9.11 -7.02 -8.40
N ARG A 80 9.34 -7.38 -7.13
CA ARG A 80 8.57 -8.40 -6.41
C ARG A 80 7.34 -7.82 -5.70
N ASN A 81 7.22 -6.49 -5.66
CA ASN A 81 6.17 -5.79 -4.94
C ASN A 81 5.21 -5.09 -5.90
N GLY A 82 3.96 -4.94 -5.48
CA GLY A 82 2.95 -4.15 -6.18
C GLY A 82 2.71 -2.84 -5.45
N PHE A 83 2.63 -1.73 -6.19
CA PHE A 83 2.35 -0.42 -5.64
C PHE A 83 1.08 0.18 -6.21
N VAL A 84 0.24 0.70 -5.32
CA VAL A 84 -0.90 1.55 -5.64
C VAL A 84 -0.71 2.88 -4.93
N PHE A 85 -0.63 3.94 -5.71
CA PHE A 85 -0.42 5.30 -5.22
C PHE A 85 -1.73 6.05 -5.08
N GLN A 86 -1.73 7.11 -4.30
CA GLN A 86 -2.85 8.00 -4.05
C GLN A 86 -3.48 8.57 -5.34
N GLY A 87 -2.69 8.82 -6.38
CA GLY A 87 -3.11 9.45 -7.63
C GLY A 87 -3.30 8.49 -8.80
N TYR A 88 -3.67 7.21 -8.59
CA TYR A 88 -3.84 6.15 -9.60
C TYR A 88 -2.58 5.86 -10.44
N ASN A 89 -1.93 6.87 -10.95
CA ASN A 89 -0.70 6.85 -11.77
C ASN A 89 -0.80 5.92 -12.97
N LEU A 90 -1.98 5.84 -13.58
CA LEU A 90 -2.16 5.19 -14.87
C LEU A 90 -1.55 6.03 -15.97
N PHE A 91 -0.95 5.39 -16.98
CA PHE A 91 -0.44 6.07 -18.17
C PHE A 91 -1.62 6.61 -18.97
N PRO A 92 -1.76 7.94 -19.13
CA PRO A 92 -2.99 8.56 -19.67
C PRO A 92 -3.22 8.27 -21.16
N HIS A 93 -2.15 7.95 -21.90
CA HIS A 93 -2.18 7.67 -23.34
C HIS A 93 -2.41 6.18 -23.66
N LEU A 94 -2.35 5.31 -22.66
CA LEU A 94 -2.59 3.87 -22.81
C LEU A 94 -4.00 3.50 -22.38
N SER A 95 -4.58 2.48 -22.99
CA SER A 95 -5.80 1.84 -22.52
C SER A 95 -5.58 1.17 -21.15
N LEU A 96 -6.67 0.79 -20.49
CA LEU A 96 -6.60 0.11 -19.19
C LEU A 96 -5.85 -1.23 -19.32
N GLN A 97 -6.11 -2.00 -20.36
CA GLN A 97 -5.40 -3.25 -20.63
C GLN A 97 -3.91 -3.02 -20.89
N GLU A 98 -3.54 -2.02 -21.68
CA GLU A 98 -2.14 -1.68 -21.97
C GLU A 98 -1.41 -1.22 -20.70
N ASN A 99 -2.06 -0.48 -19.81
CA ASN A 99 -1.51 -0.12 -18.49
C ASN A 99 -1.10 -1.34 -17.65
N ILE A 100 -1.79 -2.48 -17.84
CA ILE A 100 -1.51 -3.71 -17.11
C ILE A 100 -0.48 -4.57 -17.87
N THR A 101 -0.58 -4.66 -19.21
CA THR A 101 0.29 -5.52 -20.00
C THR A 101 1.70 -4.96 -20.15
N LEU A 102 1.86 -3.63 -20.27
CA LEU A 102 3.15 -2.99 -20.45
C LEU A 102 4.19 -3.40 -19.40
N PRO A 103 3.94 -3.26 -18.07
CA PRO A 103 4.91 -3.70 -17.08
C PRO A 103 5.15 -5.22 -17.08
N LEU A 104 4.16 -6.04 -17.45
CA LEU A 104 4.36 -7.49 -17.57
C LEU A 104 5.34 -7.83 -18.70
N CYS A 105 5.26 -7.15 -19.84
CA CYS A 105 6.14 -7.37 -20.97
C CYS A 105 7.54 -6.77 -20.71
N GLU A 106 7.60 -5.48 -20.39
CA GLU A 106 8.86 -4.72 -20.36
C GLU A 106 9.69 -4.96 -19.09
N VAL A 107 9.03 -5.20 -17.96
CA VAL A 107 9.72 -5.38 -16.67
C VAL A 107 9.85 -6.85 -16.29
N HIS A 108 8.82 -7.65 -16.55
CA HIS A 108 8.77 -9.06 -16.16
C HIS A 108 9.02 -10.03 -17.30
N GLY A 109 9.28 -9.54 -18.54
CA GLY A 109 9.68 -10.36 -19.69
C GLY A 109 8.61 -11.35 -20.16
N GLN A 110 7.33 -11.11 -19.82
CA GLN A 110 6.24 -11.97 -20.30
C GLN A 110 5.95 -11.73 -21.78
N ASN A 111 5.58 -12.79 -22.49
CA ASN A 111 5.11 -12.62 -23.86
C ASN A 111 3.74 -11.92 -23.90
N ALA A 112 3.44 -11.22 -25.00
CA ALA A 112 2.23 -10.41 -25.14
C ALA A 112 0.93 -11.19 -24.93
N SER A 113 0.87 -12.46 -25.38
CA SER A 113 -0.33 -13.30 -25.21
C SER A 113 -0.59 -13.65 -23.75
N ALA A 114 0.45 -14.05 -23.00
CA ALA A 114 0.33 -14.33 -21.56
C ALA A 114 -0.01 -13.07 -20.76
N ALA A 115 0.62 -11.93 -21.09
CA ALA A 115 0.32 -10.65 -20.47
C ALA A 115 -1.13 -10.21 -20.72
N ALA A 116 -1.63 -10.36 -21.96
CA ALA A 116 -3.02 -10.03 -22.30
C ALA A 116 -4.03 -10.93 -21.57
N ALA A 117 -3.77 -12.24 -21.50
CA ALA A 117 -4.62 -13.18 -20.76
C ALA A 117 -4.66 -12.83 -19.26
N ARG A 118 -3.50 -12.51 -18.65
CA ARG A 118 -3.42 -12.10 -17.26
C ARG A 118 -4.13 -10.77 -17.00
N ALA A 119 -4.00 -9.81 -17.90
CA ALA A 119 -4.70 -8.53 -17.79
C ALA A 119 -6.22 -8.73 -17.83
N LEU A 120 -6.71 -9.56 -18.76
CA LEU A 120 -8.15 -9.85 -18.89
C LEU A 120 -8.69 -10.53 -17.63
N GLU A 121 -8.01 -11.57 -17.09
CA GLU A 121 -8.37 -12.25 -15.85
C GLU A 121 -8.56 -11.24 -14.69
N LEU A 122 -7.63 -10.30 -14.52
CA LEU A 122 -7.69 -9.30 -13.46
C LEU A 122 -8.79 -8.29 -13.70
N LEU A 123 -8.99 -7.85 -14.94
CA LEU A 123 -10.05 -6.91 -15.28
C LEU A 123 -11.44 -7.52 -15.08
N GLU A 124 -11.62 -8.80 -15.40
CA GLU A 124 -12.85 -9.55 -15.09
C GLU A 124 -13.08 -9.64 -13.58
N ARG A 125 -12.07 -10.06 -12.82
CA ARG A 125 -12.15 -10.17 -11.35
C ARG A 125 -12.51 -8.83 -10.70
N LEU A 126 -12.05 -7.70 -11.23
CA LEU A 126 -12.26 -6.37 -10.68
C LEU A 126 -13.45 -5.61 -11.32
N GLY A 127 -14.28 -6.29 -12.14
CA GLY A 127 -15.46 -5.71 -12.76
C GLY A 127 -15.14 -4.64 -13.82
N LEU A 128 -14.01 -4.79 -14.52
CA LEU A 128 -13.50 -3.81 -15.49
C LEU A 128 -13.34 -4.38 -16.92
N ALA A 129 -13.81 -5.60 -17.19
CA ALA A 129 -13.61 -6.28 -18.48
C ALA A 129 -14.14 -5.47 -19.67
N GLU A 130 -15.32 -4.85 -19.54
CA GLU A 130 -15.93 -4.01 -20.57
C GLU A 130 -15.20 -2.69 -20.79
N HIS A 131 -14.37 -2.28 -19.83
CA HIS A 131 -13.61 -1.03 -19.87
C HIS A 131 -12.17 -1.21 -20.34
N ARG A 132 -11.75 -2.43 -20.71
CA ARG A 132 -10.35 -2.77 -21.03
C ARG A 132 -9.69 -1.89 -22.09
N HIS A 133 -10.46 -1.40 -23.05
CA HIS A 133 -9.98 -0.56 -24.15
C HIS A 133 -10.09 0.94 -23.89
N LYS A 134 -10.71 1.34 -22.76
CA LYS A 134 -10.84 2.75 -22.37
C LYS A 134 -9.51 3.27 -21.81
N ARG A 135 -9.26 4.55 -22.04
CA ARG A 135 -8.16 5.30 -21.45
C ARG A 135 -8.58 5.85 -20.08
N PRO A 136 -7.62 6.21 -19.20
CA PRO A 136 -7.94 6.73 -17.86
C PRO A 136 -8.95 7.89 -17.86
N ALA A 137 -8.87 8.82 -18.81
CA ALA A 137 -9.81 9.94 -18.91
C ALA A 137 -11.26 9.56 -19.18
N GLU A 138 -11.52 8.31 -19.63
CA GLU A 138 -12.85 7.78 -19.93
C GLU A 138 -13.41 6.92 -18.78
N LEU A 139 -12.69 6.84 -17.66
CA LEU A 139 -13.00 6.01 -16.51
C LEU A 139 -13.35 6.87 -15.29
N SER A 140 -14.28 6.39 -14.45
CA SER A 140 -14.52 7.00 -13.14
C SER A 140 -13.29 6.85 -12.23
N GLY A 141 -13.22 7.65 -11.16
CA GLY A 141 -12.12 7.55 -10.17
C GLY A 141 -11.99 6.15 -9.58
N GLY A 142 -13.11 5.51 -9.19
CA GLY A 142 -13.10 4.14 -8.68
C GLY A 142 -12.66 3.11 -9.73
N GLN A 143 -13.04 3.28 -11.00
CA GLN A 143 -12.56 2.42 -12.10
C GLN A 143 -11.06 2.59 -12.33
N GLN A 144 -10.54 3.82 -12.28
CA GLN A 144 -9.11 4.09 -12.38
C GLN A 144 -8.34 3.44 -11.23
N GLN A 145 -8.87 3.56 -10.01
CA GLN A 145 -8.24 2.97 -8.82
C GLN A 145 -8.23 1.43 -8.89
N ARG A 146 -9.35 0.80 -9.24
CA ARG A 146 -9.38 -0.65 -9.47
C ARG A 146 -8.44 -1.07 -10.59
N GLY A 147 -8.31 -0.26 -11.64
CA GLY A 147 -7.32 -0.45 -12.71
C GLY A 147 -5.86 -0.36 -12.21
N ALA A 148 -5.57 0.58 -11.33
CA ALA A 148 -4.25 0.70 -10.69
C ALA A 148 -3.95 -0.52 -9.79
N ILE A 149 -4.96 -1.03 -9.07
CA ILE A 149 -4.87 -2.27 -8.30
C ILE A 149 -4.62 -3.47 -9.23
N ALA A 150 -5.35 -3.57 -10.36
CA ALA A 150 -5.13 -4.62 -11.36
C ALA A 150 -3.68 -4.63 -11.87
N ARG A 151 -3.16 -3.44 -12.21
CA ARG A 151 -1.76 -3.29 -12.66
C ARG A 151 -0.77 -3.73 -11.59
N ALA A 152 -0.99 -3.36 -10.33
CA ALA A 152 -0.13 -3.73 -9.21
C ALA A 152 -0.16 -5.24 -8.92
N LEU A 153 -1.30 -5.91 -9.13
CA LEU A 153 -1.49 -7.36 -8.93
C LEU A 153 -1.00 -8.21 -10.12
N ALA A 154 -0.82 -7.61 -11.29
CA ALA A 154 -0.54 -8.34 -12.51
C ALA A 154 0.72 -9.24 -12.41
N PRO A 155 1.85 -8.79 -11.83
CA PRO A 155 3.05 -9.61 -11.68
C PRO A 155 2.97 -10.62 -10.53
N ARG A 156 1.83 -10.78 -9.87
CA ARG A 156 1.65 -11.61 -8.65
C ARG A 156 2.62 -11.21 -7.55
N PRO A 157 2.49 -9.98 -7.03
CA PRO A 157 3.44 -9.45 -6.08
C PRO A 157 3.44 -10.24 -4.76
N ARG A 158 4.62 -10.34 -4.13
CA ARG A 158 4.75 -10.86 -2.77
C ARG A 158 4.02 -9.94 -1.78
N LEU A 159 4.20 -8.65 -1.93
CA LEU A 159 3.64 -7.62 -1.06
C LEU A 159 2.92 -6.57 -1.90
N LEU A 160 1.68 -6.26 -1.55
CA LEU A 160 0.91 -5.17 -2.12
C LEU A 160 0.95 -3.97 -1.17
N LEU A 161 1.46 -2.84 -1.67
CA LEU A 161 1.58 -1.60 -0.91
C LEU A 161 0.57 -0.58 -1.44
N LEU A 162 -0.30 -0.13 -0.55
CA LEU A 162 -1.40 0.78 -0.87
C LEU A 162 -1.19 2.10 -0.12
N ASP A 163 -0.93 3.19 -0.86
CA ASP A 163 -0.72 4.54 -0.31
C ASP A 163 -2.01 5.35 -0.47
N GLU A 164 -2.82 5.42 0.56
CA GLU A 164 -4.10 6.12 0.62
C GLU A 164 -5.01 5.84 -0.60
N PRO A 165 -5.39 4.58 -0.85
CA PRO A 165 -6.02 4.17 -2.10
C PRO A 165 -7.42 4.75 -2.33
N THR A 166 -8.00 5.43 -1.35
CA THR A 166 -9.37 5.98 -1.42
C THR A 166 -9.44 7.51 -1.29
N SER A 167 -8.31 8.18 -1.06
CA SER A 167 -8.29 9.63 -0.72
C SER A 167 -8.81 10.57 -1.81
N ALA A 168 -8.84 10.11 -3.07
CA ALA A 168 -9.32 10.89 -4.22
C ALA A 168 -10.73 10.46 -4.68
N LEU A 169 -11.45 9.64 -3.89
CA LEU A 169 -12.71 9.04 -4.26
C LEU A 169 -13.88 9.62 -3.43
N ASP A 170 -15.06 9.63 -4.01
CA ASP A 170 -16.29 9.85 -3.25
C ASP A 170 -16.62 8.65 -2.35
N PRO A 171 -17.54 8.78 -1.38
CA PRO A 171 -17.86 7.72 -0.43
C PRO A 171 -18.36 6.40 -1.06
N VAL A 172 -19.07 6.47 -2.19
CA VAL A 172 -19.60 5.28 -2.87
C VAL A 172 -18.44 4.51 -3.52
N MET A 173 -17.60 5.20 -4.29
CA MET A 173 -16.43 4.63 -4.94
C MET A 173 -15.39 4.14 -3.91
N THR A 174 -15.27 4.82 -2.77
CA THR A 174 -14.45 4.38 -1.63
C THR A 174 -14.87 2.98 -1.19
N GLY A 175 -16.17 2.74 -0.98
CA GLY A 175 -16.68 1.42 -0.59
C GLY A 175 -16.26 0.32 -1.57
N GLU A 176 -16.45 0.53 -2.87
CA GLU A 176 -16.07 -0.45 -3.91
C GLU A 176 -14.57 -0.82 -3.89
N VAL A 177 -13.69 0.17 -3.69
CA VAL A 177 -12.24 -0.07 -3.63
C VAL A 177 -11.87 -0.80 -2.34
N LEU A 178 -12.49 -0.45 -1.20
CA LEU A 178 -12.24 -1.12 0.07
C LEU A 178 -12.72 -2.58 0.06
N ASP A 179 -13.82 -2.88 -0.63
CA ASP A 179 -14.28 -4.26 -0.82
C ASP A 179 -13.26 -5.09 -1.60
N VAL A 180 -12.68 -4.53 -2.68
CA VAL A 180 -11.59 -5.17 -3.42
C VAL A 180 -10.38 -5.45 -2.52
N VAL A 181 -9.96 -4.48 -1.70
CA VAL A 181 -8.82 -4.68 -0.78
C VAL A 181 -9.12 -5.77 0.25
N ARG A 182 -10.36 -5.83 0.76
CA ARG A 182 -10.81 -6.89 1.68
C ARG A 182 -10.74 -8.27 1.04
N GLU A 183 -11.30 -8.43 -0.17
CA GLU A 183 -11.25 -9.69 -0.92
C GLU A 183 -9.80 -10.16 -1.17
N LEU A 184 -8.89 -9.23 -1.47
CA LEU A 184 -7.47 -9.55 -1.65
C LEU A 184 -6.84 -10.05 -0.36
N ALA A 185 -7.15 -9.42 0.78
CA ALA A 185 -6.66 -9.81 2.10
C ALA A 185 -7.18 -11.20 2.49
N GLU A 186 -8.48 -11.46 2.31
CA GLU A 186 -9.11 -12.76 2.54
C GLU A 186 -8.53 -13.86 1.63
N GLY A 187 -8.20 -13.50 0.38
CA GLY A 187 -7.50 -14.35 -0.58
C GLY A 187 -6.02 -14.61 -0.25
N GLY A 188 -5.51 -14.10 0.87
CA GLY A 188 -4.16 -14.36 1.38
C GLY A 188 -3.08 -13.44 0.81
N GLN A 189 -3.43 -12.36 0.10
CA GLN A 189 -2.46 -11.36 -0.34
C GLN A 189 -1.88 -10.64 0.89
N GLN A 190 -0.55 -10.56 0.96
CA GLN A 190 0.13 -9.73 1.96
C GLN A 190 0.00 -8.25 1.57
N ILE A 191 -0.46 -7.41 2.51
CA ILE A 191 -0.79 -6.01 2.25
C ILE A 191 -0.17 -5.11 3.32
N VAL A 192 0.44 -4.00 2.90
CA VAL A 192 0.71 -2.86 3.77
C VAL A 192 -0.14 -1.68 3.27
N LEU A 193 -0.98 -1.16 4.13
CA LEU A 193 -1.95 -0.13 3.80
C LEU A 193 -1.69 1.14 4.62
N ALA A 194 -1.29 2.22 3.97
CA ALA A 194 -1.35 3.56 4.59
C ALA A 194 -2.73 4.17 4.30
N THR A 195 -3.49 4.48 5.36
CA THR A 195 -4.85 4.98 5.21
C THR A 195 -5.28 5.86 6.37
N HIS A 196 -6.24 6.72 6.12
CA HIS A 196 -7.02 7.45 7.13
C HIS A 196 -8.42 6.84 7.35
N GLU A 197 -8.79 5.79 6.60
CA GLU A 197 -10.04 5.05 6.74
C GLU A 197 -9.98 4.10 7.94
N ILE A 198 -10.18 4.65 9.15
CA ILE A 198 -10.02 3.93 10.41
C ILE A 198 -10.99 2.76 10.54
N HIS A 199 -12.25 2.95 10.09
CA HIS A 199 -13.25 1.89 10.12
C HIS A 199 -12.84 0.70 9.27
N PHE A 200 -12.33 0.98 8.08
CA PHE A 200 -11.83 -0.07 7.21
C PHE A 200 -10.62 -0.77 7.82
N ALA A 201 -9.61 -0.01 8.27
CA ALA A 201 -8.43 -0.57 8.91
C ALA A 201 -8.79 -1.49 10.10
N ARG A 202 -9.78 -1.11 10.91
CA ARG A 202 -10.28 -1.92 12.04
C ARG A 202 -10.80 -3.30 11.61
N HIS A 203 -11.37 -3.41 10.40
CA HIS A 203 -11.98 -4.65 9.92
C HIS A 203 -11.02 -5.55 9.15
N VAL A 204 -9.97 -4.99 8.55
CA VAL A 204 -9.09 -5.76 7.66
C VAL A 204 -7.68 -5.94 8.19
N ALA A 205 -7.20 -5.08 9.10
CA ALA A 205 -5.83 -5.14 9.57
C ALA A 205 -5.66 -6.20 10.67
N ASP A 206 -4.59 -6.98 10.56
CA ASP A 206 -4.11 -7.86 11.62
C ASP A 206 -3.20 -7.11 12.58
N TRP A 207 -2.48 -6.10 12.07
CA TRP A 207 -1.48 -5.33 12.80
C TRP A 207 -1.58 -3.84 12.47
N VAL A 208 -1.36 -2.99 13.48
CA VAL A 208 -1.28 -1.54 13.30
C VAL A 208 0.11 -1.05 13.67
N VAL A 209 0.65 -0.18 12.83
CA VAL A 209 1.83 0.65 13.10
C VAL A 209 1.35 2.10 13.10
N PHE A 210 1.36 2.74 14.25
CA PHE A 210 0.91 4.13 14.42
C PHE A 210 2.09 5.08 14.39
N LEU A 211 2.05 6.03 13.43
CA LEU A 211 3.12 6.99 13.19
C LEU A 211 2.65 8.42 13.48
N ALA A 212 3.49 9.20 14.15
CA ALA A 212 3.34 10.65 14.28
C ALA A 212 4.72 11.31 14.34
N GLY A 213 4.87 12.47 13.67
CA GLY A 213 6.14 13.21 13.64
C GLY A 213 7.34 12.41 13.14
N GLY A 214 7.13 11.52 12.16
CA GLY A 214 8.19 10.68 11.58
C GLY A 214 8.64 9.51 12.49
N ARG A 215 7.99 9.28 13.62
CA ARG A 215 8.31 8.21 14.57
C ARG A 215 7.16 7.21 14.67
N VAL A 216 7.50 5.95 14.89
CA VAL A 216 6.52 4.95 15.29
C VAL A 216 6.32 5.07 16.80
N LEU A 217 5.09 5.43 17.19
CA LEU A 217 4.72 5.59 18.60
C LEU A 217 4.10 4.31 19.18
N GLU A 218 3.50 3.49 18.32
CA GLU A 218 2.87 2.24 18.74
C GLU A 218 2.87 1.23 17.59
N SER A 219 3.18 -0.05 17.88
CA SER A 219 3.12 -1.16 16.93
C SER A 219 2.61 -2.40 17.65
N ARG A 220 1.40 -2.87 17.28
CA ARG A 220 0.73 -3.97 17.98
C ARG A 220 -0.38 -4.61 17.15
N PRO A 221 -0.93 -5.78 17.59
CA PRO A 221 -2.12 -6.37 16.98
C PRO A 221 -3.27 -5.37 16.86
N ALA A 222 -3.95 -5.36 15.72
CA ALA A 222 -5.02 -4.41 15.42
C ALA A 222 -6.16 -4.47 16.45
N ALA A 223 -6.55 -5.67 16.90
CA ALA A 223 -7.57 -5.85 17.92
C ALA A 223 -7.24 -5.10 19.22
N ASP A 224 -5.98 -5.14 19.65
CA ASP A 224 -5.52 -4.46 20.85
C ASP A 224 -5.41 -2.96 20.65
N PHE A 225 -4.87 -2.53 19.50
CA PHE A 225 -4.76 -1.11 19.15
C PHE A 225 -6.13 -0.41 19.16
N PHE A 226 -7.13 -1.00 18.53
CA PHE A 226 -8.45 -0.40 18.43
C PHE A 226 -9.30 -0.55 19.69
N ARG A 227 -8.99 -1.50 20.58
CA ARG A 227 -9.64 -1.66 21.88
C ARG A 227 -9.11 -0.66 22.90
N GLU A 228 -7.78 -0.58 23.01
CA GLU A 228 -7.11 0.20 24.06
C GLU A 228 -5.73 0.67 23.56
N PRO A 229 -5.67 1.83 22.85
CA PRO A 229 -4.40 2.38 22.38
C PRO A 229 -3.45 2.67 23.55
N ALA A 230 -2.18 2.28 23.44
CA ALA A 230 -1.20 2.42 24.51
C ALA A 230 -0.73 3.87 24.69
N CYS A 231 -0.59 4.65 23.60
CA CYS A 231 -0.12 6.02 23.68
C CYS A 231 -1.26 7.05 23.56
N ASP A 232 -1.10 8.20 24.23
CA ASP A 232 -2.08 9.30 24.21
C ASP A 232 -2.35 9.80 22.80
N ALA A 233 -1.32 9.93 21.98
CA ALA A 233 -1.47 10.38 20.61
C ALA A 233 -2.38 9.47 19.76
N ALA A 234 -2.34 8.15 19.98
CA ALA A 234 -3.24 7.21 19.30
C ALA A 234 -4.67 7.30 19.87
N ARG A 235 -4.82 7.50 21.18
CA ARG A 235 -6.13 7.74 21.82
C ARG A 235 -6.80 8.99 21.28
N ASP A 236 -6.06 10.10 21.20
CA ASP A 236 -6.55 11.36 20.66
C ASP A 236 -6.89 11.25 19.16
N TYR A 237 -6.06 10.56 18.40
CA TYR A 237 -6.29 10.31 16.98
C TYR A 237 -7.58 9.52 16.74
N LEU A 238 -7.82 8.45 17.48
CA LEU A 238 -9.05 7.65 17.39
C LEU A 238 -10.27 8.39 17.97
N GLY A 239 -10.08 9.15 19.06
CA GLY A 239 -11.14 9.93 19.72
C GLY A 239 -11.57 11.15 18.92
N GLY A 240 -10.66 11.81 18.20
CA GLY A 240 -10.97 12.93 17.32
C GLY A 240 -11.96 12.58 16.21
N LEU A 241 -11.91 11.36 15.69
CA LEU A 241 -12.83 10.85 14.67
C LEU A 241 -14.23 10.52 15.20
N SER A 242 -14.36 10.24 16.52
CA SER A 242 -15.65 9.97 17.15
C SER A 242 -16.49 11.25 17.37
N ARG A 243 -15.91 12.44 17.25
CA ARG A 243 -16.59 13.74 17.45
C ARG A 243 -17.24 14.28 16.19
N TYR A 244 -16.99 13.70 15.03
CA TYR A 244 -17.54 14.14 13.72
C TYR A 244 -18.54 13.14 13.14
N ARG A 245 -19.22 12.37 14.00
CA ARG A 245 -20.38 11.52 13.66
C ARG A 245 -21.69 12.12 14.09
#